data_d88a2386bc2f882d1e656e2a84298f7c
#
_entry.id   d88a2386bc2f882d1e656e2a84298f7c
#
_cell.length_a   1.000
_cell.length_b   1.000
_cell.length_c   1.000
_cell.angle_alpha   90.00
_cell.angle_beta   90.00
_cell.angle_gamma   90.00
#
_symmetry.space_group_name_H-M   'P 1'
#
loop_
_entity.id
_entity.type
_entity.pdbx_description
1 polymer ?
#
loop_
_entity_poly.entity_id
_entity_poly.type
_entity_poly.pdbx_seq_one_letter_code
_entity_poly.pdbx_strand_id
1 'polypeptide(L)'
;MITEILQDLQLHADSEGNLSRARYRENGSFSTEKIESVFGSFREARRQAGLEPTRGQKQVLNQIAKHVSHDDYRQFVVDRKDYGDKYRRPDSKRFQSMLVCTDVHDIECDPFWRRVFIDTIRRVQPDILIFGGDLFDLAEFGKYGVDPREWDIVGRIKWVHEFLRECREAAGDSTEFVLIEGNHEHRLLRHLSDATPALKTVLSDLHGFTVPKLLGLNEFEVRYVARADLATFTKSDAKHEIGKNYEVFYDCFMVDHFPAGAARGVPGVNGHHHKHLVDAYYSHVFGSYEWHQLGSGHRRAASYCDGEKWSMGFAIVHIDTQEKRSITEYVDIRDFACVGGTYYVREPSES
;
A
#
# COMPACT_ATOMS: atom_id res chain seq x y z
N MET A 1 -19.20 -29.56 13.39
CA MET A 1 -19.74 -28.32 12.73
C MET A 1 -18.93 -27.90 11.52
N ILE A 2 -17.61 -27.56 11.65
CA ILE A 2 -16.77 -27.18 10.49
C ILE A 2 -16.73 -28.31 9.45
N THR A 3 -16.39 -29.51 9.87
CA THR A 3 -16.31 -30.69 8.99
C THR A 3 -17.64 -30.99 8.31
N GLU A 4 -18.73 -30.87 9.02
CA GLU A 4 -20.08 -31.09 8.48
C GLU A 4 -20.45 -30.06 7.41
N ILE A 5 -20.11 -28.78 7.63
CA ILE A 5 -20.32 -27.73 6.62
C ILE A 5 -19.49 -28.02 5.37
N LEU A 6 -18.21 -28.41 5.51
CA LEU A 6 -17.36 -28.73 4.37
C LEU A 6 -17.87 -29.91 3.58
N GLN A 7 -18.33 -30.95 4.25
CA GLN A 7 -18.98 -32.13 3.61
C GLN A 7 -20.29 -31.77 2.90
N ASP A 8 -21.10 -30.92 3.53
CA ASP A 8 -22.36 -30.48 2.93
C ASP A 8 -22.10 -29.60 1.68
N LEU A 9 -21.09 -28.75 1.69
CA LEU A 9 -20.67 -28.01 0.50
C LEU A 9 -20.22 -28.93 -0.63
N GLN A 10 -19.48 -29.99 -0.32
CA GLN A 10 -19.03 -30.99 -1.31
C GLN A 10 -20.20 -31.76 -1.89
N LEU A 11 -21.20 -32.14 -1.06
CA LEU A 11 -22.38 -32.88 -1.47
C LEU A 11 -23.22 -32.10 -2.49
N HIS A 12 -23.29 -30.76 -2.37
CA HIS A 12 -24.12 -29.91 -3.22
C HIS A 12 -23.39 -29.35 -4.44
N ALA A 13 -22.09 -29.68 -4.60
CA ALA A 13 -21.34 -29.34 -5.80
C ALA A 13 -21.79 -30.18 -7.00
N ASP A 14 -21.60 -29.66 -8.21
CA ASP A 14 -21.83 -30.46 -9.42
C ASP A 14 -20.70 -31.47 -9.66
N SER A 15 -20.82 -32.26 -10.71
CA SER A 15 -19.84 -33.29 -11.09
C SER A 15 -18.45 -32.69 -11.43
N GLU A 16 -18.37 -31.41 -11.68
CA GLU A 16 -17.14 -30.69 -11.93
C GLU A 16 -16.61 -29.96 -10.68
N GLY A 17 -17.23 -30.12 -9.53
CA GLY A 17 -16.88 -29.46 -8.28
C GLY A 17 -17.30 -27.98 -8.21
N ASN A 18 -18.20 -27.52 -9.08
CA ASN A 18 -18.68 -26.16 -9.03
C ASN A 18 -19.86 -26.04 -8.08
N LEU A 19 -19.86 -24.99 -7.27
CA LEU A 19 -20.95 -24.65 -6.37
C LEU A 19 -21.12 -23.15 -6.29
N SER A 20 -22.25 -22.61 -6.79
CA SER A 20 -22.56 -21.19 -6.59
C SER A 20 -23.25 -20.97 -5.23
N ARG A 21 -23.12 -19.75 -4.68
CA ARG A 21 -23.82 -19.35 -3.44
C ARG A 21 -25.34 -19.46 -3.58
N ALA A 22 -25.87 -19.09 -4.76
CA ALA A 22 -27.30 -19.17 -5.05
C ALA A 22 -27.78 -20.62 -5.01
N ARG A 23 -27.11 -21.52 -5.72
CA ARG A 23 -27.44 -22.95 -5.74
C ARG A 23 -27.38 -23.59 -4.35
N TYR A 24 -26.36 -23.23 -3.57
CA TYR A 24 -26.23 -23.74 -2.20
C TYR A 24 -27.34 -23.21 -1.29
N ARG A 25 -27.74 -21.95 -1.43
CA ARG A 25 -28.85 -21.36 -0.65
C ARG A 25 -30.16 -22.08 -0.86
N GLU A 26 -30.39 -22.65 -2.04
CA GLU A 26 -31.61 -23.36 -2.38
C GLU A 26 -31.62 -24.79 -1.81
N ASN A 27 -30.47 -25.43 -1.70
CA ASN A 27 -30.40 -26.88 -1.46
C ASN A 27 -29.53 -27.29 -0.27
N GLY A 28 -28.71 -26.39 0.27
CA GLY A 28 -27.76 -26.68 1.34
C GLY A 28 -28.42 -26.78 2.72
N SER A 29 -27.82 -27.55 3.60
CA SER A 29 -28.34 -27.80 4.95
C SER A 29 -28.04 -26.66 5.93
N PHE A 30 -27.10 -25.77 5.61
CA PHE A 30 -26.73 -24.65 6.45
C PHE A 30 -27.03 -23.31 5.76
N SER A 31 -27.41 -22.30 6.54
CA SER A 31 -27.57 -20.96 5.95
C SER A 31 -26.24 -20.37 5.48
N THR A 32 -26.25 -19.62 4.40
CA THR A 32 -25.02 -18.97 3.85
C THR A 32 -24.41 -18.01 4.85
N GLU A 33 -25.22 -17.36 5.68
CA GLU A 33 -24.79 -16.45 6.76
C GLU A 33 -24.01 -17.20 7.86
N LYS A 34 -24.47 -18.42 8.21
CA LYS A 34 -23.77 -19.28 9.17
C LYS A 34 -22.42 -19.73 8.63
N ILE A 35 -22.35 -20.10 7.35
CA ILE A 35 -21.11 -20.48 6.69
C ILE A 35 -20.14 -19.29 6.68
N GLU A 36 -20.62 -18.10 6.31
CA GLU A 36 -19.81 -16.90 6.26
C GLU A 36 -19.32 -16.47 7.66
N SER A 37 -20.11 -16.70 8.71
CA SER A 37 -19.67 -16.43 10.09
C SER A 37 -18.57 -17.37 10.56
N VAL A 38 -18.52 -18.61 10.04
CA VAL A 38 -17.51 -19.62 10.42
C VAL A 38 -16.22 -19.49 9.62
N PHE A 39 -16.33 -19.18 8.32
CA PHE A 39 -15.20 -19.20 7.37
C PHE A 39 -14.79 -17.81 6.88
N GLY A 40 -15.45 -16.74 7.34
CA GLY A 40 -15.23 -15.37 6.89
C GLY A 40 -15.90 -15.05 5.54
N SER A 41 -16.07 -16.03 4.66
CA SER A 41 -16.81 -15.88 3.40
C SER A 41 -17.24 -17.24 2.84
N PHE A 42 -18.29 -17.26 2.03
CA PHE A 42 -18.71 -18.45 1.30
C PHE A 42 -17.65 -18.96 0.32
N ARG A 43 -16.85 -18.06 -0.24
CA ARG A 43 -15.69 -18.37 -1.10
C ARG A 43 -14.63 -19.15 -0.34
N GLU A 44 -14.30 -18.71 0.86
CA GLU A 44 -13.29 -19.37 1.69
C GLU A 44 -13.74 -20.75 2.13
N ALA A 45 -15.01 -20.88 2.52
CA ALA A 45 -15.61 -22.18 2.84
C ALA A 45 -15.50 -23.17 1.65
N ARG A 46 -15.79 -22.71 0.43
CA ARG A 46 -15.63 -23.53 -0.78
C ARG A 46 -14.16 -23.94 -1.01
N ARG A 47 -13.23 -23.02 -0.84
CA ARG A 47 -11.81 -23.30 -0.97
C ARG A 47 -11.34 -24.38 0.02
N GLN A 48 -11.78 -24.28 1.26
CA GLN A 48 -11.46 -25.27 2.29
C GLN A 48 -12.17 -26.62 2.05
N ALA A 49 -13.32 -26.59 1.41
CA ALA A 49 -14.00 -27.80 0.94
C ALA A 49 -13.35 -28.45 -0.30
N GLY A 50 -12.30 -27.86 -0.84
CA GLY A 50 -11.60 -28.37 -2.04
C GLY A 50 -12.40 -28.25 -3.33
N LEU A 51 -13.40 -27.35 -3.36
CA LEU A 51 -14.27 -27.17 -4.52
C LEU A 51 -13.61 -26.25 -5.56
N GLU A 52 -13.84 -26.58 -6.82
CA GLU A 52 -13.35 -25.85 -7.96
C GLU A 52 -13.84 -24.39 -8.02
N PRO A 53 -13.05 -23.45 -8.57
CA PRO A 53 -13.49 -22.10 -8.80
C PRO A 53 -14.75 -22.05 -9.69
N THR A 54 -15.67 -21.12 -9.41
CA THR A 54 -16.85 -20.92 -10.27
C THR A 54 -16.45 -20.54 -11.70
N ARG A 55 -17.37 -20.67 -12.65
CA ARG A 55 -17.15 -20.27 -14.05
C ARG A 55 -16.62 -18.84 -14.20
N GLY A 56 -17.14 -17.90 -13.41
CA GLY A 56 -16.64 -16.53 -13.39
C GLY A 56 -15.22 -16.43 -12.84
N GLN A 57 -14.90 -17.17 -11.78
CA GLN A 57 -13.55 -17.25 -11.23
C GLN A 57 -12.57 -17.93 -12.21
N LYS A 58 -13.00 -19.01 -12.91
CA LYS A 58 -12.20 -19.64 -13.96
C LYS A 58 -11.94 -18.68 -15.13
N GLN A 59 -12.92 -17.84 -15.50
CA GLN A 59 -12.70 -16.81 -16.52
C GLN A 59 -11.69 -15.74 -16.08
N VAL A 60 -11.77 -15.29 -14.83
CA VAL A 60 -10.79 -14.35 -14.26
C VAL A 60 -9.39 -15.00 -14.19
N LEU A 61 -9.30 -16.24 -13.69
CA LEU A 61 -8.05 -16.99 -13.64
C LEU A 61 -7.46 -17.23 -15.03
N ASN A 62 -8.30 -17.54 -16.03
CA ASN A 62 -7.85 -17.68 -17.41
C ASN A 62 -7.43 -16.34 -18.05
N GLN A 63 -8.05 -15.23 -17.67
CA GLN A 63 -7.61 -13.91 -18.10
C GLN A 63 -6.27 -13.54 -17.43
N ILE A 64 -6.12 -13.82 -16.15
CA ILE A 64 -4.87 -13.64 -15.42
C ILE A 64 -3.77 -14.53 -16.02
N ALA A 65 -4.04 -15.81 -16.25
CA ALA A 65 -3.09 -16.74 -16.89
C ALA A 65 -2.69 -16.33 -18.31
N LYS A 66 -3.54 -15.57 -19.00
CA LYS A 66 -3.20 -14.96 -20.30
C LYS A 66 -2.33 -13.70 -20.17
N HIS A 67 -2.28 -13.11 -19.00
CA HIS A 67 -1.71 -11.79 -18.80
C HIS A 67 -0.53 -11.74 -17.80
N VAL A 68 -0.35 -12.73 -16.95
CA VAL A 68 0.77 -12.86 -16.01
C VAL A 68 1.16 -14.34 -15.98
N SER A 69 2.45 -14.67 -16.02
CA SER A 69 2.82 -16.06 -15.79
C SER A 69 2.40 -16.45 -14.37
N HIS A 70 1.80 -17.63 -14.23
CA HIS A 70 1.25 -18.10 -12.96
C HIS A 70 2.34 -18.25 -11.87
N ASP A 71 3.58 -18.46 -12.28
CA ASP A 71 4.70 -18.65 -11.38
C ASP A 71 5.23 -17.31 -10.83
N ASP A 72 5.23 -16.23 -11.64
CA ASP A 72 5.59 -14.89 -11.18
C ASP A 72 4.58 -14.33 -10.21
N TYR A 73 3.30 -14.60 -10.45
CA TYR A 73 2.26 -14.23 -9.51
C TYR A 73 2.37 -14.99 -8.19
N ARG A 74 2.65 -16.29 -8.22
CA ARG A 74 2.90 -17.08 -7.01
C ARG A 74 4.09 -16.56 -6.24
N GLN A 75 5.19 -16.26 -6.94
CA GLN A 75 6.39 -15.70 -6.31
C GLN A 75 6.10 -14.33 -5.68
N PHE A 76 5.38 -13.46 -6.38
CA PHE A 76 4.95 -12.17 -5.83
C PHE A 76 4.09 -12.32 -4.57
N VAL A 77 3.15 -13.28 -4.54
CA VAL A 77 2.32 -13.55 -3.34
C VAL A 77 3.14 -14.15 -2.21
N VAL A 78 4.09 -15.02 -2.52
CA VAL A 78 5.03 -15.59 -1.54
C VAL A 78 5.94 -14.50 -0.99
N ASP A 79 6.58 -13.71 -1.86
CA ASP A 79 7.44 -12.60 -1.47
C ASP A 79 6.68 -11.63 -0.55
N ARG A 80 5.44 -11.26 -0.91
CA ARG A 80 4.58 -10.40 -0.10
C ARG A 80 4.29 -10.99 1.29
N LYS A 81 3.99 -12.28 1.36
CA LYS A 81 3.71 -12.96 2.62
C LYS A 81 4.95 -13.04 3.49
N ASP A 82 6.07 -13.42 2.89
CA ASP A 82 7.34 -13.58 3.60
C ASP A 82 7.83 -12.23 4.16
N TYR A 83 7.64 -11.12 3.41
CA TYR A 83 7.90 -9.78 3.92
C TYR A 83 7.04 -9.44 5.14
N GLY A 84 5.75 -9.68 5.06
CA GLY A 84 4.84 -9.41 6.16
C GLY A 84 5.17 -10.18 7.43
N ASP A 85 5.55 -11.44 7.28
CA ASP A 85 5.86 -12.32 8.41
C ASP A 85 7.26 -12.07 8.98
N LYS A 86 8.26 -11.78 8.12
CA LYS A 86 9.65 -11.56 8.53
C LYS A 86 9.86 -10.26 9.33
N TYR A 87 9.14 -9.20 8.95
CA TYR A 87 9.36 -7.86 9.53
C TYR A 87 8.28 -7.42 10.52
N ARG A 88 7.35 -8.30 10.83
CA ARG A 88 6.33 -8.03 11.84
C ARG A 88 6.97 -8.05 13.23
N ARG A 89 6.98 -6.90 13.90
CA ARG A 89 7.45 -6.83 15.28
C ARG A 89 6.41 -7.41 16.25
N PRO A 90 6.85 -8.13 17.29
CA PRO A 90 5.99 -8.43 18.42
C PRO A 90 5.57 -7.12 19.10
N ASP A 91 4.32 -7.03 19.46
CA ASP A 91 3.71 -5.88 20.15
C ASP A 91 4.19 -5.86 21.62
N SER A 92 5.46 -5.52 21.85
CA SER A 92 6.08 -5.61 23.19
C SER A 92 6.03 -4.32 23.99
N LYS A 93 5.73 -3.19 23.33
CA LYS A 93 5.67 -1.87 23.99
C LYS A 93 4.25 -1.32 23.94
N ARG A 94 3.78 -0.75 25.04
CA ARG A 94 2.48 -0.07 25.09
C ARG A 94 2.42 1.13 24.15
N PHE A 95 3.46 1.96 24.17
CA PHE A 95 3.51 3.15 23.31
C PHE A 95 4.44 2.90 22.14
N GLN A 96 3.91 3.09 20.94
CA GLN A 96 4.62 2.92 19.68
C GLN A 96 4.62 4.24 18.91
N SER A 97 5.67 4.46 18.13
CA SER A 97 5.79 5.64 17.27
C SER A 97 5.90 5.21 15.81
N MET A 98 5.21 5.92 14.94
CA MET A 98 5.34 5.74 13.50
C MET A 98 5.70 7.07 12.87
N LEU A 99 6.53 7.03 11.83
CA LEU A 99 6.78 8.17 10.95
C LEU A 99 6.20 7.84 9.59
N VAL A 100 5.30 8.68 9.09
CA VAL A 100 4.55 8.44 7.86
C VAL A 100 4.80 9.56 6.87
N CYS A 101 5.32 9.24 5.70
CA CYS A 101 5.36 10.14 4.55
C CYS A 101 4.60 9.54 3.35
N THR A 102 4.19 10.40 2.43
CA THR A 102 3.49 10.02 1.20
C THR A 102 3.99 10.86 0.04
N ASP A 103 3.77 10.40 -1.18
CA ASP A 103 3.95 11.21 -2.40
C ASP A 103 5.35 11.85 -2.49
N VAL A 104 6.39 11.03 -2.36
CA VAL A 104 7.79 11.48 -2.40
C VAL A 104 8.26 11.74 -3.84
N HIS A 105 7.82 10.89 -4.78
CA HIS A 105 8.05 11.03 -6.22
C HIS A 105 9.53 11.07 -6.64
N ASP A 106 10.34 10.19 -6.06
CA ASP A 106 11.76 9.98 -6.42
C ASP A 106 12.57 11.28 -6.65
N ILE A 107 13.15 11.48 -7.82
CA ILE A 107 13.98 12.65 -8.16
C ILE A 107 13.23 14.00 -8.08
N GLU A 108 11.90 13.97 -8.02
CA GLU A 108 11.09 15.16 -7.83
C GLU A 108 10.94 15.54 -6.34
N CYS A 109 11.54 14.77 -5.43
CA CYS A 109 11.57 15.06 -4.01
C CYS A 109 12.27 16.39 -3.73
N ASP A 110 11.69 17.20 -2.86
CA ASP A 110 12.27 18.46 -2.40
C ASP A 110 13.48 18.18 -1.50
N PRO A 111 14.67 18.73 -1.79
CA PRO A 111 15.89 18.45 -1.00
C PRO A 111 15.77 18.87 0.45
N PHE A 112 15.11 20.00 0.74
CA PHE A 112 14.90 20.48 2.10
C PHE A 112 13.97 19.55 2.88
N TRP A 113 12.86 19.11 2.24
CA TRP A 113 11.97 18.11 2.81
C TRP A 113 12.74 16.83 3.16
N ARG A 114 13.56 16.31 2.20
CA ARG A 114 14.39 15.11 2.41
C ARG A 114 15.31 15.27 3.62
N ARG A 115 16.00 16.39 3.73
CA ARG A 115 16.91 16.67 4.87
C ARG A 115 16.16 16.67 6.20
N VAL A 116 15.04 17.39 6.29
CA VAL A 116 14.21 17.43 7.51
C VAL A 116 13.67 16.05 7.86
N PHE A 117 13.19 15.30 6.87
CA PHE A 117 12.65 13.96 7.07
C PHE A 117 13.71 12.99 7.61
N ILE A 118 14.88 12.91 6.99
CA ILE A 118 15.98 12.04 7.41
C ILE A 118 16.47 12.41 8.83
N ASP A 119 16.58 13.69 9.13
CA ASP A 119 16.98 14.12 10.48
C ASP A 119 15.89 13.79 11.52
N THR A 120 14.64 13.90 11.13
CA THR A 120 13.51 13.47 11.98
C THR A 120 13.58 11.97 12.29
N ILE A 121 13.88 11.13 11.31
CA ILE A 121 14.08 9.69 11.54
C ILE A 121 15.16 9.45 12.59
N ARG A 122 16.34 10.10 12.47
CA ARG A 122 17.44 9.96 13.44
C ARG A 122 17.05 10.36 14.85
N ARG A 123 16.23 11.38 14.99
CA ARG A 123 15.84 11.93 16.29
C ARG A 123 14.70 11.19 16.96
N VAL A 124 13.69 10.84 16.17
CA VAL A 124 12.47 10.18 16.68
C VAL A 124 12.71 8.69 16.90
N GLN A 125 13.57 8.06 16.07
CA GLN A 125 13.81 6.61 16.08
C GLN A 125 12.48 5.84 16.10
N PRO A 126 11.62 6.01 15.05
CA PRO A 126 10.30 5.46 15.05
C PRO A 126 10.33 3.94 15.10
N ASP A 127 9.32 3.33 15.72
CA ASP A 127 9.15 1.88 15.70
C ASP A 127 8.81 1.40 14.27
N ILE A 128 8.05 2.20 13.51
CA ILE A 128 7.70 1.92 12.11
C ILE A 128 7.91 3.17 11.26
N LEU A 129 8.57 3.01 10.12
CA LEU A 129 8.67 4.02 9.06
C LEU A 129 7.79 3.60 7.89
N ILE A 130 6.83 4.44 7.52
CA ILE A 130 5.82 4.13 6.52
C ILE A 130 5.92 5.09 5.34
N PHE A 131 6.12 4.53 4.15
CA PHE A 131 5.94 5.21 2.87
C PHE A 131 4.52 4.91 2.40
N GLY A 132 3.64 5.88 2.51
CA GLY A 132 2.19 5.72 2.27
C GLY A 132 1.81 5.83 0.79
N GLY A 133 2.66 5.39 -0.11
CA GLY A 133 2.46 5.35 -1.56
C GLY A 133 3.11 6.50 -2.31
N ASP A 134 3.23 6.31 -3.62
CA ASP A 134 3.86 7.24 -4.56
C ASP A 134 5.29 7.65 -4.13
N LEU A 135 6.05 6.66 -3.65
CA LEU A 135 7.49 6.81 -3.40
C LEU A 135 8.24 6.94 -4.73
N PHE A 136 7.78 6.22 -5.74
CA PHE A 136 8.34 6.14 -7.09
C PHE A 136 7.35 6.75 -8.09
N ASP A 137 7.78 7.77 -8.86
CA ASP A 137 6.86 8.53 -9.72
C ASP A 137 6.40 7.75 -10.95
N LEU A 138 7.32 7.07 -11.67
CA LEU A 138 7.00 6.40 -12.94
C LEU A 138 6.22 7.31 -13.92
N ALA A 139 6.62 8.57 -14.03
CA ALA A 139 5.95 9.55 -14.88
C ALA A 139 5.88 9.09 -16.35
N GLU A 140 6.91 8.38 -16.83
CA GLU A 140 7.02 7.81 -18.16
C GLU A 140 5.91 6.79 -18.48
N PHE A 141 5.32 6.19 -17.45
CA PHE A 141 4.19 5.26 -17.55
C PHE A 141 2.85 5.92 -17.20
N GLY A 142 2.85 7.24 -17.01
CA GLY A 142 1.65 8.01 -16.71
C GLY A 142 0.76 8.21 -17.95
N LYS A 143 -0.44 8.75 -17.71
CA LYS A 143 -1.35 9.16 -18.79
C LYS A 143 -0.99 10.53 -19.40
N TYR A 144 -0.17 11.31 -18.71
CA TYR A 144 0.32 12.60 -19.19
C TYR A 144 1.66 12.37 -19.90
N GLY A 145 1.80 12.93 -21.10
CA GLY A 145 3.03 12.77 -21.88
C GLY A 145 4.19 13.48 -21.19
N VAL A 146 5.24 12.75 -20.93
CA VAL A 146 6.55 13.29 -20.54
C VAL A 146 7.43 13.30 -21.78
N ASP A 147 8.20 14.37 -21.98
CA ASP A 147 9.14 14.45 -23.09
C ASP A 147 10.11 13.26 -23.02
N PRO A 148 10.22 12.43 -24.06
CA PRO A 148 11.15 11.28 -24.05
C PRO A 148 12.60 11.64 -23.78
N ARG A 149 13.00 12.90 -23.95
CA ARG A 149 14.34 13.41 -23.64
C ARG A 149 14.57 13.56 -22.13
N GLU A 150 13.49 13.60 -21.34
CA GLU A 150 13.48 13.72 -19.87
C GLU A 150 13.32 12.36 -19.17
N TRP A 151 13.25 11.25 -19.93
CA TRP A 151 13.12 9.93 -19.35
C TRP A 151 14.41 9.50 -18.67
N ASP A 152 14.32 9.24 -17.39
CA ASP A 152 15.45 8.75 -16.57
C ASP A 152 15.02 7.70 -15.54
N ILE A 153 14.43 6.62 -16.02
CA ILE A 153 13.98 5.51 -15.16
C ILE A 153 15.12 4.97 -14.28
N VAL A 154 16.33 4.89 -14.82
CA VAL A 154 17.50 4.39 -14.08
C VAL A 154 17.92 5.35 -12.97
N GLY A 155 17.94 6.65 -13.26
CA GLY A 155 18.21 7.68 -12.26
C GLY A 155 17.17 7.69 -11.14
N ARG A 156 15.90 7.55 -11.49
CA ARG A 156 14.79 7.44 -10.53
C ARG A 156 14.96 6.22 -9.60
N ILE A 157 15.24 5.03 -10.16
CA ILE A 157 15.51 3.82 -9.36
C ILE A 157 16.70 4.04 -8.43
N LYS A 158 17.82 4.59 -8.93
CA LYS A 158 19.01 4.88 -8.12
C LYS A 158 18.69 5.85 -6.98
N TRP A 159 17.90 6.88 -7.26
CA TRP A 159 17.50 7.85 -6.26
C TRP A 159 16.70 7.18 -5.12
N VAL A 160 15.74 6.31 -5.45
CA VAL A 160 14.96 5.59 -4.45
C VAL A 160 15.86 4.67 -3.61
N HIS A 161 16.82 3.96 -4.24
CA HIS A 161 17.79 3.15 -3.51
C HIS A 161 18.63 3.99 -2.54
N GLU A 162 19.11 5.16 -2.96
CA GLU A 162 19.86 6.06 -2.09
C GLU A 162 19.00 6.59 -0.93
N PHE A 163 17.78 6.98 -1.22
CA PHE A 163 16.85 7.45 -0.21
C PHE A 163 16.50 6.38 0.84
N LEU A 164 16.18 5.16 0.40
CA LEU A 164 15.93 4.04 1.30
C LEU A 164 17.15 3.69 2.16
N ARG A 165 18.35 3.73 1.57
CA ARG A 165 19.60 3.51 2.31
C ARG A 165 19.78 4.58 3.40
N GLU A 166 19.62 5.86 3.07
CA GLU A 166 19.71 6.94 4.05
C GLU A 166 18.67 6.81 5.16
N CYS A 167 17.44 6.44 4.82
CA CYS A 167 16.41 6.15 5.80
C CYS A 167 16.81 5.00 6.73
N ARG A 168 17.38 3.91 6.18
CA ARG A 168 17.82 2.76 6.97
C ARG A 168 19.00 3.11 7.86
N GLU A 169 19.98 3.84 7.35
CA GLU A 169 21.12 4.34 8.13
C GLU A 169 20.68 5.28 9.26
N ALA A 170 19.65 6.10 9.01
CA ALA A 170 19.09 7.01 10.00
C ALA A 170 18.28 6.30 11.09
N ALA A 171 17.51 5.28 10.72
CA ALA A 171 16.60 4.56 11.61
C ALA A 171 17.26 3.38 12.35
N GLY A 172 18.33 2.81 11.78
CA GLY A 172 18.94 1.57 12.26
C GLY A 172 18.06 0.33 11.98
N ASP A 173 18.55 -0.84 12.40
CA ASP A 173 17.94 -2.14 12.07
C ASP A 173 16.64 -2.42 12.86
N SER A 174 16.39 -1.66 13.91
CA SER A 174 15.24 -1.91 14.79
C SER A 174 13.92 -1.35 14.28
N THR A 175 13.91 -0.46 13.31
CA THR A 175 12.70 0.16 12.73
C THR A 175 12.12 -0.73 11.63
N GLU A 176 10.83 -1.07 11.71
CA GLU A 176 10.12 -1.71 10.61
C GLU A 176 9.91 -0.69 9.48
N PHE A 177 10.21 -1.08 8.23
CA PHE A 177 9.92 -0.27 7.05
C PHE A 177 8.74 -0.85 6.30
N VAL A 178 7.79 0.01 5.93
CA VAL A 178 6.59 -0.39 5.18
C VAL A 178 6.41 0.54 3.99
N LEU A 179 6.24 -0.03 2.80
CA LEU A 179 5.79 0.70 1.62
C LEU A 179 4.40 0.24 1.23
N ILE A 180 3.43 1.15 1.26
CA ILE A 180 2.09 0.93 0.72
C ILE A 180 2.12 1.33 -0.75
N GLU A 181 1.62 0.46 -1.63
CA GLU A 181 1.60 0.74 -3.08
C GLU A 181 0.67 1.90 -3.41
N GLY A 182 1.18 2.98 -3.96
CA GLY A 182 0.41 4.09 -4.49
C GLY A 182 -0.08 3.84 -5.93
N ASN A 183 -0.70 4.86 -6.52
CA ASN A 183 -1.15 4.76 -7.90
C ASN A 183 0.02 4.86 -8.90
N HIS A 184 1.14 5.43 -8.51
CA HIS A 184 2.31 5.53 -9.38
C HIS A 184 3.06 4.20 -9.47
N GLU A 185 3.30 3.52 -8.37
CA GLU A 185 3.82 2.15 -8.38
C GLU A 185 2.89 1.21 -9.15
N HIS A 186 1.57 1.39 -9.01
CA HIS A 186 0.57 0.59 -9.73
C HIS A 186 0.60 0.78 -11.26
N ARG A 187 1.13 1.90 -11.77
CA ARG A 187 1.28 2.14 -13.22
C ARG A 187 2.06 1.01 -13.89
N LEU A 188 3.12 0.53 -13.24
CA LEU A 188 3.93 -0.56 -13.76
C LEU A 188 3.11 -1.83 -14.00
N LEU A 189 2.33 -2.26 -13.00
CA LEU A 189 1.47 -3.44 -13.12
C LEU A 189 0.42 -3.27 -14.21
N ARG A 190 -0.16 -2.08 -14.34
CA ARG A 190 -1.13 -1.77 -15.38
C ARG A 190 -0.53 -1.91 -16.77
N HIS A 191 0.66 -1.35 -17.01
CA HIS A 191 1.35 -1.49 -18.30
C HIS A 191 1.78 -2.92 -18.59
N LEU A 192 2.24 -3.65 -17.59
CA LEU A 192 2.52 -5.08 -17.72
C LEU A 192 1.25 -5.87 -18.08
N SER A 193 0.10 -5.52 -17.50
CA SER A 193 -1.18 -6.18 -17.80
C SER A 193 -1.64 -5.95 -19.24
N ASP A 194 -1.31 -4.82 -19.84
CA ASP A 194 -1.67 -4.45 -21.20
C ASP A 194 -0.59 -4.84 -22.24
N ALA A 195 0.59 -5.29 -21.81
CA ALA A 195 1.68 -5.68 -22.67
C ALA A 195 1.36 -6.97 -23.47
N THR A 196 2.00 -7.12 -24.62
CA THR A 196 1.89 -8.36 -25.40
C THR A 196 2.44 -9.55 -24.62
N PRO A 197 1.95 -10.79 -24.84
CA PRO A 197 2.48 -11.96 -24.14
C PRO A 197 4.01 -12.11 -24.25
N ALA A 198 4.59 -11.83 -25.41
CA ALA A 198 6.03 -11.88 -25.60
C ALA A 198 6.77 -10.85 -24.73
N LEU A 199 6.28 -9.61 -24.66
CA LEU A 199 6.89 -8.57 -23.82
C LEU A 199 6.75 -8.90 -22.33
N LYS A 200 5.61 -9.47 -21.92
CA LYS A 200 5.41 -9.96 -20.54
C LYS A 200 6.43 -11.01 -20.15
N THR A 201 6.60 -12.03 -20.99
CA THR A 201 7.61 -13.08 -20.78
C THR A 201 9.01 -12.47 -20.61
N VAL A 202 9.38 -11.50 -21.45
CA VAL A 202 10.69 -10.85 -21.34
C VAL A 202 10.79 -10.08 -20.02
N LEU A 203 9.81 -9.30 -19.65
CA LEU A 203 9.87 -8.44 -18.47
C LEU A 203 9.72 -9.24 -17.16
N SER A 204 8.76 -10.16 -17.08
CA SER A 204 8.49 -10.90 -15.85
C SER A 204 9.41 -12.12 -15.69
N ASP A 205 9.53 -12.95 -16.73
CA ASP A 205 10.21 -14.24 -16.60
C ASP A 205 11.75 -14.10 -16.65
N LEU A 206 12.27 -13.20 -17.51
CA LEU A 206 13.70 -12.99 -17.62
C LEU A 206 14.27 -11.97 -16.63
N HIS A 207 13.53 -10.93 -16.30
CA HIS A 207 14.03 -9.81 -15.52
C HIS A 207 13.32 -9.61 -14.18
N GLY A 208 12.26 -10.37 -13.88
CA GLY A 208 11.50 -10.26 -12.62
C GLY A 208 11.05 -8.83 -12.33
N PHE A 209 10.46 -8.17 -13.35
CA PHE A 209 10.14 -6.76 -13.33
C PHE A 209 8.93 -6.48 -12.43
N THR A 210 9.18 -6.35 -11.14
CA THR A 210 8.18 -6.00 -10.12
C THR A 210 8.65 -4.81 -9.31
N VAL A 211 7.74 -4.05 -8.75
CA VAL A 211 8.07 -2.89 -7.89
C VAL A 211 9.04 -3.28 -6.77
N PRO A 212 8.81 -4.34 -5.98
CA PRO A 212 9.76 -4.72 -4.94
C PRO A 212 11.18 -5.02 -5.44
N LYS A 213 11.31 -5.67 -6.59
CA LYS A 213 12.63 -5.98 -7.16
C LYS A 213 13.30 -4.75 -7.76
N LEU A 214 12.55 -3.90 -8.48
CA LEU A 214 13.07 -2.66 -9.03
C LEU A 214 13.60 -1.72 -7.96
N LEU A 215 12.87 -1.59 -6.87
CA LEU A 215 13.23 -0.71 -5.77
C LEU A 215 14.18 -1.37 -4.76
N GLY A 216 14.58 -2.63 -4.98
CA GLY A 216 15.49 -3.35 -4.07
C GLY A 216 14.94 -3.48 -2.64
N LEU A 217 13.62 -3.56 -2.47
CA LEU A 217 12.97 -3.49 -1.15
C LEU A 217 13.49 -4.53 -0.16
N ASN A 218 13.89 -5.71 -0.66
CA ASN A 218 14.54 -6.76 0.13
C ASN A 218 15.86 -6.30 0.77
N GLU A 219 16.65 -5.54 0.01
CA GLU A 219 17.97 -5.08 0.46
C GLU A 219 17.86 -4.10 1.62
N PHE A 220 16.75 -3.36 1.66
CA PHE A 220 16.45 -2.36 2.69
C PHE A 220 15.46 -2.87 3.74
N GLU A 221 15.09 -4.16 3.68
CA GLU A 221 14.13 -4.78 4.59
C GLU A 221 12.79 -4.03 4.66
N VAL A 222 12.26 -3.63 3.49
CA VAL A 222 10.99 -2.93 3.36
C VAL A 222 9.86 -3.93 3.10
N ARG A 223 8.87 -3.96 3.97
CA ARG A 223 7.62 -4.72 3.76
C ARG A 223 6.73 -3.99 2.76
N TYR A 224 6.35 -4.67 1.69
CA TYR A 224 5.52 -4.11 0.62
C TYR A 224 4.05 -4.51 0.77
N VAL A 225 3.16 -3.51 0.81
CA VAL A 225 1.71 -3.69 0.86
C VAL A 225 1.13 -3.39 -0.51
N ALA A 226 0.94 -4.43 -1.31
CA ALA A 226 0.43 -4.29 -2.67
C ALA A 226 -1.06 -3.93 -2.69
N ARG A 227 -1.45 -3.07 -3.63
CA ARG A 227 -2.79 -2.51 -3.79
C ARG A 227 -3.88 -3.55 -4.03
N ALA A 228 -3.59 -4.61 -4.74
CA ALA A 228 -4.56 -5.63 -5.07
C ALA A 228 -3.94 -7.01 -4.99
N ASP A 229 -4.75 -7.96 -4.55
CA ASP A 229 -4.51 -9.35 -4.87
C ASP A 229 -4.73 -9.51 -6.38
N LEU A 230 -3.65 -9.72 -7.15
CA LEU A 230 -3.71 -9.91 -8.61
C LEU A 230 -4.66 -11.03 -9.02
N ALA A 231 -4.90 -12.01 -8.14
CA ALA A 231 -5.88 -13.07 -8.37
C ALA A 231 -7.33 -12.57 -8.41
N THR A 232 -7.61 -11.41 -7.82
CA THR A 232 -8.94 -10.80 -7.78
C THR A 232 -9.06 -9.54 -8.64
N PHE A 233 -7.96 -9.08 -9.23
CA PHE A 233 -7.91 -7.86 -10.03
C PHE A 233 -8.66 -8.04 -11.35
N THR A 234 -9.68 -7.21 -11.58
CA THR A 234 -10.47 -7.20 -12.82
C THR A 234 -10.26 -5.88 -13.58
N LYS A 235 -10.60 -5.86 -14.88
CA LYS A 235 -10.62 -4.59 -15.65
C LYS A 235 -11.60 -3.55 -15.06
N SER A 236 -12.59 -4.00 -14.28
CA SER A 236 -13.49 -3.13 -13.54
C SER A 236 -12.75 -2.43 -12.40
N ASP A 237 -11.87 -3.16 -11.70
CA ASP A 237 -11.08 -2.60 -10.61
C ASP A 237 -10.05 -1.60 -11.08
N ALA A 238 -9.56 -1.75 -12.32
CA ALA A 238 -8.69 -0.78 -12.97
C ALA A 238 -9.39 0.57 -13.29
N LYS A 239 -10.71 0.56 -13.44
CA LYS A 239 -11.50 1.79 -13.68
C LYS A 239 -11.89 2.49 -12.38
N HIS A 240 -12.03 1.75 -11.31
CA HIS A 240 -12.28 2.29 -10.00
C HIS A 240 -10.93 2.36 -9.27
N GLU A 241 -10.28 3.51 -9.35
CA GLU A 241 -9.05 3.83 -8.62
C GLU A 241 -9.24 3.79 -7.10
N ILE A 242 -10.42 3.40 -6.63
CA ILE A 242 -10.74 3.21 -5.23
C ILE A 242 -10.03 1.94 -4.76
N GLY A 243 -8.76 2.11 -4.51
CA GLY A 243 -7.91 1.05 -4.02
C GLY A 243 -8.30 0.60 -2.62
N LYS A 244 -8.22 -0.68 -2.38
CA LYS A 244 -8.17 -1.27 -1.04
C LYS A 244 -6.71 -1.31 -0.56
N ASN A 245 -5.96 -0.26 -0.84
CA ASN A 245 -4.54 -0.23 -0.55
C ASN A 245 -4.29 0.52 0.74
N TYR A 246 -4.56 -0.15 1.82
CA TYR A 246 -4.33 0.36 3.15
C TYR A 246 -3.76 -0.73 4.05
N GLU A 247 -3.11 -0.31 5.11
CA GLU A 247 -2.69 -1.16 6.22
C GLU A 247 -3.25 -0.58 7.52
N VAL A 248 -3.68 -1.46 8.42
CA VAL A 248 -4.12 -1.07 9.76
C VAL A 248 -3.05 -1.49 10.75
N PHE A 249 -2.51 -0.52 11.46
CA PHE A 249 -1.47 -0.71 12.46
C PHE A 249 -2.11 -0.79 13.84
N TYR A 250 -1.66 -1.77 14.62
CA TYR A 250 -2.10 -1.98 16.00
C TYR A 250 -3.63 -2.05 16.20
N ASP A 251 -4.38 -2.46 15.16
CA ASP A 251 -5.85 -2.52 15.11
C ASP A 251 -6.56 -1.18 15.37
N CYS A 252 -5.87 -0.05 15.28
CA CYS A 252 -6.45 1.23 15.64
C CYS A 252 -6.04 2.42 14.77
N PHE A 253 -5.08 2.26 13.88
CA PHE A 253 -4.63 3.35 13.01
C PHE A 253 -4.45 2.87 11.58
N MET A 254 -5.05 3.56 10.63
CA MET A 254 -4.99 3.20 9.22
C MET A 254 -4.07 4.15 8.46
N VAL A 255 -3.25 3.57 7.60
CA VAL A 255 -2.55 4.31 6.55
C VAL A 255 -3.08 3.84 5.20
N ASP A 256 -3.60 4.77 4.41
CA ASP A 256 -4.13 4.54 3.06
C ASP A 256 -3.36 5.46 2.10
N HIS A 257 -3.22 5.09 0.84
CA HIS A 257 -2.73 6.05 -0.14
C HIS A 257 -3.85 6.99 -0.60
N PHE A 258 -5.05 6.45 -0.80
CA PHE A 258 -6.18 7.21 -1.33
C PHE A 258 -7.04 7.86 -0.24
N PRO A 259 -7.63 9.04 -0.53
CA PRO A 259 -8.54 9.69 0.40
C PRO A 259 -9.74 8.80 0.71
N ALA A 260 -9.89 8.42 1.95
CA ALA A 260 -11.00 7.60 2.40
C ALA A 260 -11.75 8.21 3.59
N GLY A 261 -11.08 9.01 4.39
CA GLY A 261 -11.63 9.80 5.48
C GLY A 261 -12.63 9.05 6.36
N ALA A 262 -13.74 9.70 6.65
CA ALA A 262 -14.82 9.19 7.51
C ALA A 262 -15.36 7.81 7.12
N ALA A 263 -15.30 7.46 5.86
CA ALA A 263 -15.81 6.18 5.37
C ALA A 263 -15.13 4.96 5.98
N ARG A 264 -13.93 5.14 6.56
CA ARG A 264 -13.17 4.05 7.20
C ARG A 264 -13.54 3.81 8.65
N GLY A 265 -14.04 4.82 9.36
CA GLY A 265 -14.48 4.69 10.76
C GLY A 265 -13.35 4.48 11.78
N VAL A 266 -12.10 4.72 11.40
CA VAL A 266 -10.90 4.59 12.24
C VAL A 266 -10.01 5.83 12.08
N PRO A 267 -9.19 6.22 13.07
CA PRO A 267 -8.18 7.24 12.90
C PRO A 267 -7.14 6.83 11.84
N GLY A 268 -6.58 7.80 11.13
CA GLY A 268 -5.61 7.46 10.11
C GLY A 268 -5.11 8.63 9.28
N VAL A 269 -4.31 8.26 8.27
CA VAL A 269 -3.73 9.21 7.32
C VAL A 269 -3.82 8.70 5.89
N ASN A 270 -3.80 9.61 4.92
CA ASN A 270 -3.63 9.30 3.50
C ASN A 270 -2.79 10.35 2.77
N GLY A 271 -2.31 9.99 1.57
CA GLY A 271 -1.64 10.87 0.62
C GLY A 271 -2.49 11.25 -0.58
N HIS A 272 -1.90 11.14 -1.79
CA HIS A 272 -2.49 11.24 -3.12
C HIS A 272 -2.81 12.66 -3.63
N HIS A 273 -3.31 13.54 -2.80
CA HIS A 273 -3.71 14.89 -3.25
C HIS A 273 -2.68 15.97 -2.96
N HIS A 274 -1.57 15.64 -2.33
CA HIS A 274 -0.49 16.58 -1.97
C HIS A 274 -0.98 17.81 -1.18
N LYS A 275 -2.04 17.67 -0.40
CA LYS A 275 -2.67 18.78 0.37
C LYS A 275 -2.90 18.35 1.80
N HIS A 276 -2.36 19.10 2.74
CA HIS A 276 -2.65 18.84 4.14
C HIS A 276 -4.07 19.31 4.48
N LEU A 277 -4.87 18.35 4.92
CA LEU A 277 -6.21 18.57 5.46
C LEU A 277 -6.39 17.71 6.70
N VAL A 278 -7.18 18.20 7.64
CA VAL A 278 -7.53 17.45 8.86
C VAL A 278 -9.04 17.47 9.02
N ASP A 279 -9.60 16.28 9.14
CA ASP A 279 -11.02 16.10 9.43
C ASP A 279 -11.18 15.44 10.81
N ALA A 280 -12.01 16.02 11.66
CA ALA A 280 -12.33 15.49 12.99
C ALA A 280 -13.61 14.68 12.95
N TYR A 281 -13.58 13.51 13.56
CA TYR A 281 -14.67 12.54 13.60
C TYR A 281 -14.92 12.04 15.02
N TYR A 282 -16.06 11.37 15.18
CA TYR A 282 -16.39 10.63 16.40
C TYR A 282 -16.88 9.23 16.06
N SER A 283 -16.41 8.24 16.79
CA SER A 283 -16.96 6.89 16.78
C SER A 283 -17.14 6.34 18.19
N HIS A 284 -18.06 5.39 18.36
CA HIS A 284 -18.24 4.75 19.66
C HIS A 284 -17.06 3.86 20.08
N VAL A 285 -16.23 3.44 19.11
CA VAL A 285 -15.06 2.60 19.36
C VAL A 285 -13.84 3.43 19.74
N PHE A 286 -13.55 4.48 18.94
CA PHE A 286 -12.33 5.29 19.10
C PHE A 286 -12.57 6.63 19.82
N GLY A 287 -13.81 7.01 20.08
CA GLY A 287 -14.17 8.34 20.59
C GLY A 287 -13.93 9.41 19.53
N SER A 288 -13.47 10.59 19.93
CA SER A 288 -13.02 11.62 19.00
C SER A 288 -11.67 11.23 18.40
N TYR A 289 -11.54 11.33 17.08
CA TYR A 289 -10.31 11.04 16.35
C TYR A 289 -10.18 11.93 15.13
N GLU A 290 -9.00 11.99 14.56
CA GLU A 290 -8.68 12.75 13.38
C GLU A 290 -8.28 11.84 12.22
N TRP A 291 -8.61 12.31 11.01
CA TRP A 291 -8.08 11.79 9.77
C TRP A 291 -7.27 12.87 9.09
N HIS A 292 -6.00 12.60 8.81
CA HIS A 292 -5.11 13.54 8.16
C HIS A 292 -4.88 13.15 6.71
N GLN A 293 -5.17 14.03 5.79
CA GLN A 293 -4.60 13.96 4.45
C GLN A 293 -3.25 14.67 4.52
N LEU A 294 -2.18 13.98 4.14
CA LEU A 294 -0.83 14.52 4.25
C LEU A 294 -0.44 15.35 3.03
N GLY A 295 0.45 16.30 3.23
CA GLY A 295 1.22 16.91 2.16
C GLY A 295 2.25 15.93 1.61
N SER A 296 2.90 16.29 0.52
CA SER A 296 3.87 15.46 -0.21
C SER A 296 5.32 15.75 0.18
N GLY A 297 6.22 14.87 -0.25
CA GLY A 297 7.66 15.15 -0.33
C GLY A 297 8.06 15.83 -1.64
N HIS A 298 7.15 15.93 -2.58
CA HIS A 298 7.37 16.45 -3.93
C HIS A 298 7.62 17.98 -3.94
N ARG A 299 8.62 18.41 -4.72
CA ARG A 299 8.90 19.85 -4.89
C ARG A 299 7.77 20.57 -5.62
N ARG A 300 7.48 21.79 -5.18
CA ARG A 300 6.40 22.61 -5.77
C ARG A 300 6.74 23.19 -7.15
N ALA A 301 8.02 23.19 -7.53
CA ALA A 301 8.50 23.82 -8.76
C ALA A 301 8.52 22.89 -9.99
N ALA A 302 7.96 21.69 -9.88
CA ALA A 302 7.84 20.81 -11.05
C ALA A 302 6.91 21.45 -12.10
N SER A 303 7.28 21.36 -13.38
CA SER A 303 6.63 22.07 -14.48
C SER A 303 5.13 21.75 -14.64
N TYR A 304 4.71 20.56 -14.20
CA TYR A 304 3.32 20.13 -14.21
C TYR A 304 2.52 20.50 -12.94
N CYS A 305 3.15 21.23 -12.00
CA CYS A 305 2.53 21.65 -10.74
C CYS A 305 2.16 23.13 -10.72
N ASP A 306 2.37 23.85 -11.80
CA ASP A 306 2.15 25.29 -11.84
C ASP A 306 0.69 25.63 -11.51
N GLY A 307 0.51 26.46 -10.48
CA GLY A 307 -0.81 26.83 -9.97
C GLY A 307 -1.46 25.86 -8.98
N GLU A 308 -0.87 24.69 -8.71
CA GLU A 308 -1.41 23.74 -7.73
C GLU A 308 -1.12 24.18 -6.28
N LYS A 309 -2.14 24.06 -5.43
CA LYS A 309 -2.04 24.42 -4.01
C LYS A 309 -1.54 23.22 -3.19
N TRP A 310 -0.37 22.73 -3.51
CA TRP A 310 0.23 21.62 -2.78
C TRP A 310 0.90 22.08 -1.48
N SER A 311 0.90 21.22 -0.49
CA SER A 311 1.63 21.37 0.75
C SER A 311 2.69 20.29 0.86
N MET A 312 3.79 20.59 1.53
CA MET A 312 4.83 19.60 1.83
C MET A 312 4.81 19.27 3.32
N GLY A 313 5.04 18.00 3.63
CA GLY A 313 5.11 17.58 5.02
C GLY A 313 5.02 16.07 5.17
N PHE A 314 4.99 15.65 6.42
CA PHE A 314 4.84 14.27 6.85
C PHE A 314 4.21 14.22 8.24
N ALA A 315 3.92 13.04 8.76
CA ALA A 315 3.30 12.87 10.08
C ALA A 315 4.18 12.03 11.01
N ILE A 316 4.21 12.42 12.29
CA ILE A 316 4.65 11.59 13.41
C ILE A 316 3.39 11.11 14.12
N VAL A 317 3.25 9.80 14.30
CA VAL A 317 2.09 9.19 14.92
C VAL A 317 2.50 8.45 16.16
N HIS A 318 1.84 8.76 17.28
CA HIS A 318 2.03 8.08 18.56
C HIS A 318 0.81 7.22 18.84
N ILE A 319 1.02 5.96 19.18
CA ILE A 319 -0.04 4.98 19.42
C ILE A 319 0.08 4.40 20.83
N ASP A 320 -1.03 4.46 21.57
CA ASP A 320 -1.23 3.59 22.75
C ASP A 320 -1.88 2.29 22.28
N THR A 321 -1.09 1.23 22.23
CA THR A 321 -1.52 -0.07 21.72
C THR A 321 -2.52 -0.78 22.65
N GLN A 322 -2.57 -0.41 23.91
CA GLN A 322 -3.52 -0.96 24.91
C GLN A 322 -4.88 -0.29 24.81
N GLU A 323 -4.91 1.04 24.82
CA GLU A 323 -6.14 1.82 24.75
C GLU A 323 -6.64 2.01 23.33
N LYS A 324 -5.87 1.56 22.31
CA LYS A 324 -6.18 1.71 20.90
C LYS A 324 -6.46 3.17 20.53
N ARG A 325 -5.57 4.06 20.94
CA ARG A 325 -5.64 5.51 20.70
C ARG A 325 -4.40 5.97 19.93
N SER A 326 -4.57 7.01 19.14
CA SER A 326 -3.48 7.63 18.40
C SER A 326 -3.49 9.14 18.52
N ILE A 327 -2.32 9.74 18.42
CA ILE A 327 -2.12 11.18 18.26
C ILE A 327 -1.25 11.36 17.03
N THR A 328 -1.66 12.26 16.13
CA THR A 328 -0.93 12.57 14.91
C THR A 328 -0.39 14.00 14.98
N GLU A 329 0.92 14.15 14.83
CA GLU A 329 1.60 15.41 14.70
C GLU A 329 1.98 15.61 13.24
N TYR A 330 1.39 16.61 12.57
CA TYR A 330 1.78 16.95 11.21
C TYR A 330 2.97 17.91 11.22
N VAL A 331 4.01 17.57 10.48
CA VAL A 331 5.17 18.43 10.25
C VAL A 331 4.95 19.17 8.92
N ASP A 332 4.58 20.44 9.01
CA ASP A 332 4.43 21.32 7.85
C ASP A 332 5.81 21.83 7.40
N ILE A 333 6.15 21.66 6.13
CA ILE A 333 7.42 22.08 5.54
C ILE A 333 7.15 23.18 4.51
N ARG A 334 7.78 24.32 4.73
CA ARG A 334 7.75 25.48 3.85
C ARG A 334 9.19 25.90 3.54
N ASP A 335 9.50 27.19 3.72
CA ASP A 335 10.88 27.70 3.72
C ASP A 335 11.59 27.45 5.07
N PHE A 336 10.82 27.01 6.05
CA PHE A 336 11.28 26.49 7.33
C PHE A 336 10.38 25.36 7.80
N ALA A 337 10.87 24.57 8.74
CA ALA A 337 10.10 23.54 9.45
C ALA A 337 10.46 23.57 10.95
N CYS A 338 9.56 23.03 11.77
CA CYS A 338 9.81 22.82 13.20
C CYS A 338 9.40 21.41 13.58
N VAL A 339 10.33 20.64 14.14
CA VAL A 339 10.09 19.27 14.61
C VAL A 339 10.54 19.15 16.05
N GLY A 340 9.61 18.87 16.98
CA GLY A 340 9.93 18.70 18.39
C GLY A 340 10.74 19.89 18.97
N GLY A 341 10.41 21.13 18.57
CA GLY A 341 11.09 22.35 19.03
C GLY A 341 12.42 22.66 18.32
N THR A 342 12.85 21.84 17.36
CA THR A 342 14.02 22.16 16.52
C THR A 342 13.56 22.82 15.22
N TYR A 343 14.18 23.93 14.90
CA TYR A 343 13.92 24.70 13.70
C TYR A 343 14.92 24.35 12.60
N TYR A 344 14.38 24.16 11.40
CA TYR A 344 15.11 23.95 10.16
C TYR A 344 14.81 25.12 9.23
N VAL A 345 15.79 25.61 8.53
CA VAL A 345 15.65 26.68 7.53
C VAL A 345 16.16 26.15 6.21
N ARG A 346 15.44 26.43 5.12
CA ARG A 346 15.84 26.06 3.76
C ARG A 346 17.15 26.78 3.39
N GLU A 347 18.10 26.04 2.88
CA GLU A 347 19.35 26.58 2.38
C GLU A 347 19.20 27.01 0.90
N PRO A 348 19.99 28.00 0.43
CA PRO A 348 19.93 28.44 -0.98
C PRO A 348 20.18 27.31 -1.99
N SER A 349 20.96 26.29 -1.61
CA SER A 349 21.24 25.11 -2.43
C SER A 349 20.07 24.13 -2.53
N GLU A 350 19.03 24.31 -1.74
CA GLU A 350 17.83 23.45 -1.69
C GLU A 350 16.61 24.10 -2.40
N SER A 351 16.84 25.22 -3.10
CA SER A 351 15.80 26.00 -3.79
C SER A 351 15.53 25.46 -5.20
#